data_c6e4c91e2c515ebaa33a1d75feae8d9a
#
_entry.id   c6e4c91e2c515ebaa33a1d75feae8d9a
#
_cell.length_a   1.000
_cell.length_b   1.000
_cell.length_c   1.000
_cell.angle_alpha   90.00
_cell.angle_beta   90.00
_cell.angle_gamma   90.00
#
_symmetry.space_group_name_H-M   'P 1'
#
loop_
_entity.id
_entity.type
_entity.pdbx_description
1 polymer ?
#
loop_
_entity_poly.entity_id
_entity_poly.type
_entity_poly.pdbx_seq_one_letter_code
_entity_poly.pdbx_strand_id
1 'polypeptide(L)'
;VVEKQLAASGKSRHDLGREEFVKKVWEWKEESGGAILEQMKRLGSSVDWSRERFTMDEGMSKAVVTIFKRMYEAGLIYRAERIINWCPRCLTALSDIEVEHQDDAGEFVQIRYGEGEQSIVIATTRAETMLGDGAVAVHPDDPRYKHMIGTEVLLPLVNRMIPIIADELVDPDFGTGAVKVTAAHDPNDFEMA
;
A
#
# COMPACT_ATOMS: atom_id res chain seq x y z
N VAL A 1 -7.43 8.30 21.74
CA VAL A 1 -7.93 8.55 23.12
C VAL A 1 -9.26 7.84 23.32
N VAL A 2 -10.29 8.14 22.52
CA VAL A 2 -11.65 7.59 22.68
C VAL A 2 -11.66 6.05 22.68
N GLU A 3 -10.91 5.40 21.78
CA GLU A 3 -10.78 3.92 21.80
C GLU A 3 -10.20 3.39 23.12
N LYS A 4 -9.19 4.08 23.70
CA LYS A 4 -8.64 3.70 24.99
C LYS A 4 -9.67 3.84 26.13
N GLN A 5 -10.50 4.88 26.08
CA GLN A 5 -11.58 5.07 27.06
C GLN A 5 -12.66 3.98 26.93
N LEU A 6 -13.00 3.60 25.70
CA LEU A 6 -13.93 2.50 25.42
C LEU A 6 -13.36 1.16 25.92
N ALA A 7 -12.08 0.88 25.62
CA ALA A 7 -11.43 -0.34 26.07
C ALA A 7 -11.39 -0.46 27.59
N ALA A 8 -11.20 0.66 28.32
CA ALA A 8 -11.29 0.68 29.79
C ALA A 8 -12.69 0.33 30.32
N SER A 9 -13.74 0.55 29.51
CA SER A 9 -15.13 0.13 29.81
C SER A 9 -15.49 -1.24 29.22
N GLY A 10 -14.52 -1.99 28.68
CA GLY A 10 -14.72 -3.30 28.09
C GLY A 10 -15.43 -3.28 26.73
N LYS A 11 -15.44 -2.15 26.04
CA LYS A 11 -16.07 -1.97 24.73
C LYS A 11 -15.05 -1.63 23.65
N SER A 12 -15.35 -2.01 22.42
CA SER A 12 -14.62 -1.62 21.22
C SER A 12 -15.43 -0.62 20.38
N ARG A 13 -14.79 0.03 19.42
CA ARG A 13 -15.49 0.87 18.43
C ARG A 13 -16.47 0.05 17.58
N HIS A 14 -16.18 -1.25 17.38
CA HIS A 14 -17.02 -2.15 16.61
C HIS A 14 -18.32 -2.50 17.34
N ASP A 15 -18.27 -2.59 18.67
CA ASP A 15 -19.46 -2.85 19.49
C ASP A 15 -20.44 -1.68 19.48
N LEU A 16 -19.93 -0.45 19.33
CA LEU A 16 -20.78 0.75 19.24
C LEU A 16 -21.36 0.95 17.84
N GLY A 17 -20.66 0.53 16.81
CA GLY A 17 -20.93 0.93 15.44
C GLY A 17 -20.44 2.35 15.12
N ARG A 18 -20.43 2.68 13.82
CA ARG A 18 -19.81 3.92 13.31
C ARG A 18 -20.46 5.19 13.88
N GLU A 19 -21.76 5.27 13.89
CA GLU A 19 -22.49 6.50 14.26
C GLU A 19 -22.27 6.87 15.73
N GLU A 20 -22.47 5.93 16.65
CA GLU A 20 -22.26 6.17 18.07
C GLU A 20 -20.79 6.38 18.42
N PHE A 21 -19.88 5.72 17.72
CA PHE A 21 -18.43 5.99 17.91
C PHE A 21 -18.06 7.41 17.47
N VAL A 22 -18.53 7.87 16.30
CA VAL A 22 -18.28 9.23 15.80
C VAL A 22 -18.86 10.26 16.75
N LYS A 23 -20.07 10.03 17.29
CA LYS A 23 -20.67 10.92 18.27
C LYS A 23 -19.80 11.07 19.54
N LYS A 24 -19.26 9.97 20.05
CA LYS A 24 -18.32 10.02 21.20
C LYS A 24 -17.02 10.75 20.88
N VAL A 25 -16.54 10.65 19.65
CA VAL A 25 -15.36 11.41 19.21
C VAL A 25 -15.65 12.91 19.20
N TRP A 26 -16.84 13.32 18.75
CA TRP A 26 -17.26 14.72 18.81
C TRP A 26 -17.46 15.22 20.25
N GLU A 27 -18.06 14.45 21.13
CA GLU A 27 -18.18 14.75 22.55
C GLU A 27 -16.79 15.00 23.17
N TRP A 28 -15.84 14.10 22.94
CA TRP A 28 -14.47 14.26 23.41
C TRP A 28 -13.77 15.49 22.80
N LYS A 29 -14.01 15.80 21.53
CA LYS A 29 -13.47 17.00 20.86
C LYS A 29 -13.99 18.27 21.53
N GLU A 30 -15.28 18.34 21.88
CA GLU A 30 -15.85 19.50 22.59
C GLU A 30 -15.20 19.68 23.97
N GLU A 31 -15.02 18.61 24.74
CA GLU A 31 -14.39 18.65 26.05
C GLU A 31 -12.91 19.05 26.00
N SER A 32 -12.15 18.47 25.07
CA SER A 32 -10.68 18.58 25.05
C SER A 32 -10.17 19.69 24.12
N GLY A 33 -10.88 20.03 23.06
CA GLY A 33 -10.44 21.00 22.05
C GLY A 33 -10.33 22.41 22.61
N GLY A 34 -11.25 22.83 23.47
CA GLY A 34 -11.22 24.13 24.12
C GLY A 34 -10.06 24.32 25.12
N ALA A 35 -9.59 23.24 25.74
CA ALA A 35 -8.54 23.30 26.75
C ALA A 35 -7.19 23.79 26.17
N ILE A 36 -6.82 23.33 24.98
CA ILE A 36 -5.58 23.75 24.28
C ILE A 36 -5.59 25.26 23.98
N LEU A 37 -6.72 25.78 23.53
CA LEU A 37 -6.86 27.20 23.20
C LEU A 37 -6.74 28.07 24.45
N GLU A 38 -7.38 27.70 25.54
CA GLU A 38 -7.27 28.38 26.83
C GLU A 38 -5.84 28.32 27.38
N GLN A 39 -5.13 27.23 27.25
CA GLN A 39 -3.73 27.12 27.61
C GLN A 39 -2.84 28.06 26.78
N MET A 40 -3.05 28.14 25.47
CA MET A 40 -2.31 29.03 24.58
C MET A 40 -2.59 30.52 24.91
N LYS A 41 -3.83 30.87 25.23
CA LYS A 41 -4.18 32.23 25.68
C LYS A 41 -3.46 32.60 26.98
N ARG A 42 -3.42 31.67 27.96
CA ARG A 42 -2.69 31.87 29.20
C ARG A 42 -1.18 32.00 29.03
N LEU A 43 -0.61 31.33 28.05
CA LEU A 43 0.80 31.46 27.64
C LEU A 43 1.09 32.79 26.89
N GLY A 44 0.07 33.59 26.60
CA GLY A 44 0.23 34.86 25.89
C GLY A 44 0.51 34.70 24.40
N SER A 45 0.10 33.60 23.80
CA SER A 45 0.27 33.39 22.35
C SER A 45 -0.47 34.46 21.54
N SER A 46 0.24 35.11 20.61
CA SER A 46 -0.28 36.18 19.77
C SER A 46 -0.80 35.63 18.46
N VAL A 47 -2.08 35.23 18.43
CA VAL A 47 -2.79 34.70 17.27
C VAL A 47 -4.17 35.35 17.15
N ASP A 48 -4.76 35.27 15.97
CA ASP A 48 -6.13 35.74 15.75
C ASP A 48 -7.14 34.67 16.18
N TRP A 49 -7.60 34.74 17.42
CA TRP A 49 -8.57 33.82 18.01
C TRP A 49 -9.93 33.82 17.30
N SER A 50 -10.28 34.86 16.54
CA SER A 50 -11.53 34.92 15.78
C SER A 50 -11.51 34.03 14.53
N ARG A 51 -10.32 33.61 14.09
CA ARG A 51 -10.12 32.74 12.94
C ARG A 51 -9.73 31.31 13.31
N GLU A 52 -10.16 30.87 14.47
CA GLU A 52 -10.03 29.47 14.86
C GLU A 52 -10.69 28.56 13.82
N ARG A 53 -9.97 27.49 13.45
CA ARG A 53 -10.45 26.44 12.55
C ARG A 53 -10.14 25.06 13.07
N PHE A 54 -11.06 24.15 12.85
CA PHE A 54 -10.87 22.73 13.06
C PHE A 54 -10.87 22.02 11.70
N THR A 55 -9.95 21.07 11.51
CA THR A 55 -9.73 20.41 10.20
C THR A 55 -10.96 19.71 9.63
N MET A 56 -11.92 19.37 10.49
CA MET A 56 -13.18 18.73 10.10
C MET A 56 -14.40 19.63 10.32
N ASP A 57 -14.22 20.94 10.51
CA ASP A 57 -15.33 21.88 10.51
C ASP A 57 -16.02 21.96 9.13
N GLU A 58 -17.22 22.49 9.09
CA GLU A 58 -18.01 22.59 7.85
C GLU A 58 -17.26 23.36 6.75
N GLY A 59 -16.60 24.47 7.11
CA GLY A 59 -15.86 25.30 6.16
C GLY A 59 -14.65 24.57 5.58
N MET A 60 -13.87 23.89 6.43
CA MET A 60 -12.73 23.11 5.99
C MET A 60 -13.16 21.89 5.19
N SER A 61 -14.20 21.20 5.60
CA SER A 61 -14.78 20.07 4.84
C SER A 61 -15.22 20.49 3.44
N LYS A 62 -15.89 21.64 3.33
CA LYS A 62 -16.27 22.22 2.04
C LYS A 62 -15.05 22.60 1.18
N ALA A 63 -14.00 23.15 1.79
CA ALA A 63 -12.76 23.49 1.09
C ALA A 63 -12.07 22.25 0.52
N VAL A 64 -11.95 21.19 1.31
CA VAL A 64 -11.36 19.90 0.89
C VAL A 64 -12.13 19.30 -0.28
N VAL A 65 -13.45 19.19 -0.19
CA VAL A 65 -14.29 18.65 -1.27
C VAL A 65 -14.20 19.54 -2.53
N THR A 66 -14.14 20.87 -2.35
CA THR A 66 -14.05 21.79 -3.49
C THR A 66 -12.73 21.64 -4.23
N ILE A 67 -11.59 21.56 -3.51
CA ILE A 67 -10.29 21.40 -4.17
C ILE A 67 -10.17 20.01 -4.80
N PHE A 68 -10.63 18.97 -4.15
CA PHE A 68 -10.66 17.62 -4.71
C PHE A 68 -11.43 17.59 -6.04
N LYS A 69 -12.63 18.18 -6.08
CA LYS A 69 -13.44 18.26 -7.30
C LYS A 69 -12.69 19.00 -8.42
N ARG A 70 -12.08 20.16 -8.11
CA ARG A 70 -11.32 20.95 -9.10
C ARG A 70 -10.13 20.16 -9.66
N MET A 71 -9.39 19.44 -8.81
CA MET A 71 -8.26 18.61 -9.24
C MET A 71 -8.73 17.44 -10.12
N TYR A 72 -9.86 16.84 -9.80
CA TYR A 72 -10.46 15.79 -10.63
C TYR A 72 -10.90 16.34 -12.01
N GLU A 73 -11.59 17.48 -12.05
CA GLU A 73 -12.02 18.16 -13.28
C GLU A 73 -10.84 18.62 -14.14
N ALA A 74 -9.71 18.93 -13.53
CA ALA A 74 -8.45 19.26 -14.21
C ALA A 74 -7.63 18.02 -14.66
N GLY A 75 -8.11 16.79 -14.41
CA GLY A 75 -7.41 15.56 -14.75
C GLY A 75 -6.18 15.26 -13.89
N LEU A 76 -5.97 15.97 -12.78
CA LEU A 76 -4.84 15.79 -11.86
C LEU A 76 -5.06 14.63 -10.89
N ILE A 77 -6.30 14.23 -10.69
CA ILE A 77 -6.71 13.09 -9.86
C ILE A 77 -7.51 12.14 -10.74
N TYR A 78 -7.20 10.88 -10.67
CA TYR A 78 -7.94 9.82 -11.36
C TYR A 78 -8.11 8.60 -10.45
N ARG A 79 -9.04 7.73 -10.80
CA ARG A 79 -9.27 6.46 -10.10
C ARG A 79 -8.64 5.34 -10.90
N ALA A 80 -7.73 4.61 -10.28
CA ALA A 80 -7.10 3.43 -10.85
C ALA A 80 -6.83 2.39 -9.77
N GLU A 81 -6.52 1.17 -10.21
CA GLU A 81 -5.98 0.14 -9.33
C GLU A 81 -4.52 0.47 -9.01
N ARG A 82 -4.13 0.30 -7.77
CA ARG A 82 -2.79 0.52 -7.26
C ARG A 82 -2.50 -0.41 -6.09
N ILE A 83 -1.25 -0.82 -5.94
CA ILE A 83 -0.78 -1.43 -4.71
C ILE A 83 -0.76 -0.35 -3.62
N ILE A 84 -1.29 -0.68 -2.46
CA ILE A 84 -1.33 0.18 -1.29
C ILE A 84 -0.81 -0.54 -0.06
N ASN A 85 -0.22 0.19 0.87
CA ASN A 85 0.07 -0.33 2.20
C ASN A 85 -1.24 -0.50 2.97
N TRP A 86 -1.48 -1.68 3.49
CA TRP A 86 -2.72 -2.05 4.18
C TRP A 86 -2.47 -2.59 5.57
N CYS A 87 -3.18 -2.06 6.57
CA CYS A 87 -3.15 -2.58 7.92
C CYS A 87 -4.27 -3.61 8.15
N PRO A 88 -3.97 -4.92 8.31
CA PRO A 88 -4.99 -5.93 8.54
C PRO A 88 -5.67 -5.81 9.91
N ARG A 89 -5.05 -5.13 10.87
CA ARG A 89 -5.65 -4.85 12.18
C ARG A 89 -6.66 -3.72 12.12
N CYS A 90 -6.30 -2.62 11.47
CA CYS A 90 -7.14 -1.42 11.36
C CYS A 90 -8.14 -1.51 10.22
N LEU A 91 -7.95 -2.43 9.26
CA LEU A 91 -8.73 -2.60 8.03
C LEU A 91 -8.79 -1.30 7.22
N THR A 92 -7.62 -0.66 7.06
CA THR A 92 -7.49 0.63 6.35
C THR A 92 -6.16 0.69 5.61
N ALA A 93 -6.13 1.50 4.56
CA ALA A 93 -4.89 1.89 3.91
C ALA A 93 -4.01 2.71 4.87
N LEU A 94 -2.70 2.60 4.70
CA LEU A 94 -1.69 3.37 5.40
C LEU A 94 -1.00 4.30 4.41
N SER A 95 -0.54 5.46 4.89
CA SER A 95 0.38 6.28 4.13
C SER A 95 1.81 5.74 4.25
N ASP A 96 2.67 6.05 3.28
CA ASP A 96 4.04 5.56 3.27
C ASP A 96 4.85 6.01 4.49
N ILE A 97 4.52 7.17 5.07
CA ILE A 97 5.16 7.70 6.28
C ILE A 97 4.84 6.87 7.55
N GLU A 98 3.78 6.06 7.51
CA GLU A 98 3.37 5.18 8.62
C GLU A 98 3.99 3.79 8.51
N VAL A 99 4.75 3.50 7.44
CA VAL A 99 5.37 2.20 7.18
C VAL A 99 6.83 2.24 7.62
N GLU A 100 7.18 1.37 8.54
CA GLU A 100 8.56 1.14 8.96
C GLU A 100 9.08 -0.14 8.30
N HIS A 101 10.18 0.00 7.56
CA HIS A 101 10.86 -1.12 6.94
C HIS A 101 11.88 -1.71 7.91
N GLN A 102 11.96 -3.03 7.94
CA GLN A 102 12.86 -3.78 8.81
C GLN A 102 13.54 -4.87 7.98
N ASP A 103 14.83 -5.02 8.15
CA ASP A 103 15.55 -6.13 7.54
C ASP A 103 15.22 -7.42 8.30
N ASP A 104 14.84 -8.46 7.56
CA ASP A 104 14.53 -9.77 8.11
C ASP A 104 15.37 -10.85 7.39
N ALA A 105 15.79 -11.86 8.13
CA ALA A 105 16.52 -12.98 7.58
C ALA A 105 15.56 -13.91 6.83
N GLY A 106 15.71 -14.02 5.52
CA GLY A 106 14.90 -14.86 4.65
C GLY A 106 15.73 -15.90 3.91
N GLU A 107 15.06 -16.91 3.38
CA GLU A 107 15.64 -17.88 2.47
C GLU A 107 15.46 -17.42 1.02
N PHE A 108 16.49 -17.65 0.20
CA PHE A 108 16.43 -17.36 -1.22
C PHE A 108 16.17 -18.66 -1.97
N VAL A 109 14.91 -18.89 -2.31
CA VAL A 109 14.42 -20.15 -2.89
C VAL A 109 14.50 -20.09 -4.42
N GLN A 110 15.05 -21.13 -5.03
CA GLN A 110 15.05 -21.31 -6.48
C GLN A 110 13.92 -22.25 -6.90
N ILE A 111 13.12 -21.81 -7.88
CA ILE A 111 11.98 -22.57 -8.39
C ILE A 111 12.10 -22.68 -9.91
N ARG A 112 11.91 -23.88 -10.44
CA ARG A 112 11.89 -24.13 -11.87
C ARG A 112 10.47 -23.97 -12.42
N TYR A 113 10.31 -23.10 -13.41
CA TYR A 113 9.09 -22.96 -14.19
C TYR A 113 9.27 -23.65 -15.54
N GLY A 114 8.24 -24.37 -16.01
CA GLY A 114 8.30 -25.16 -17.22
C GLY A 114 9.09 -26.46 -17.08
N GLU A 115 9.27 -27.17 -18.19
CA GLU A 115 9.97 -28.46 -18.29
C GLU A 115 10.91 -28.47 -19.50
N GLY A 116 11.97 -29.29 -19.38
CA GLY A 116 12.93 -29.49 -20.46
C GLY A 116 13.65 -28.21 -20.91
N GLU A 117 13.77 -28.03 -22.23
CA GLU A 117 14.44 -26.86 -22.81
C GLU A 117 13.66 -25.56 -22.67
N GLN A 118 12.36 -25.64 -22.44
CA GLN A 118 11.48 -24.48 -22.17
C GLN A 118 11.32 -24.23 -20.65
N SER A 119 12.35 -24.48 -19.87
CA SER A 119 12.32 -24.23 -18.45
C SER A 119 13.20 -23.04 -18.08
N ILE A 120 12.75 -22.25 -17.12
CA ILE A 120 13.49 -21.15 -16.53
C ILE A 120 13.51 -21.29 -15.01
N VAL A 121 14.64 -20.98 -14.38
CA VAL A 121 14.78 -21.03 -12.91
C VAL A 121 14.73 -19.61 -12.40
N ILE A 122 13.73 -19.30 -11.58
CA ILE A 122 13.61 -18.00 -10.87
C ILE A 122 14.16 -18.15 -9.46
N ALA A 123 14.55 -17.04 -8.86
CA ALA A 123 14.94 -16.97 -7.46
C ALA A 123 14.06 -15.95 -6.73
N THR A 124 13.55 -16.31 -5.56
CA THR A 124 12.64 -15.46 -4.79
C THR A 124 12.81 -15.67 -3.29
N THR A 125 12.57 -14.62 -2.52
CA THR A 125 12.46 -14.68 -1.05
C THR A 125 11.03 -14.99 -0.57
N ARG A 126 10.04 -14.90 -1.48
CA ARG A 126 8.60 -15.10 -1.18
C ARG A 126 8.00 -16.16 -2.10
N ALA A 127 8.39 -17.42 -1.88
CA ALA A 127 7.93 -18.55 -2.71
C ALA A 127 6.40 -18.72 -2.70
N GLU A 128 5.74 -18.38 -1.59
CA GLU A 128 4.29 -18.48 -1.39
C GLU A 128 3.48 -17.63 -2.36
N THR A 129 4.02 -16.53 -2.84
CA THR A 129 3.33 -15.63 -3.79
C THR A 129 3.31 -16.16 -5.22
N MET A 130 4.09 -17.20 -5.52
CA MET A 130 4.20 -17.83 -6.85
C MET A 130 2.85 -18.16 -7.49
N LEU A 131 1.87 -18.58 -6.70
CA LEU A 131 0.53 -18.93 -7.21
C LEU A 131 -0.18 -17.76 -7.93
N GLY A 132 0.23 -16.53 -7.61
CA GLY A 132 -0.30 -15.29 -8.19
C GLY A 132 0.53 -14.72 -9.34
N ASP A 133 1.61 -15.38 -9.76
CA ASP A 133 2.49 -14.85 -10.81
C ASP A 133 1.78 -14.65 -12.14
N GLY A 134 1.98 -13.49 -12.73
CA GLY A 134 1.43 -13.12 -14.04
C GLY A 134 2.43 -13.27 -15.18
N ALA A 135 3.73 -13.19 -14.90
CA ALA A 135 4.80 -13.28 -15.88
C ALA A 135 6.13 -13.71 -15.23
N VAL A 136 7.12 -13.99 -16.04
CA VAL A 136 8.54 -14.03 -15.67
C VAL A 136 9.25 -12.91 -16.42
N ALA A 137 9.97 -12.04 -15.73
CA ALA A 137 10.75 -10.96 -16.31
C ALA A 137 12.23 -11.33 -16.39
N VAL A 138 12.88 -10.95 -17.48
CA VAL A 138 14.32 -11.09 -17.73
C VAL A 138 14.87 -9.81 -18.34
N HIS A 139 16.15 -9.55 -18.14
CA HIS A 139 16.76 -8.38 -18.77
C HIS A 139 16.83 -8.55 -20.30
N PRO A 140 16.48 -7.54 -21.14
CA PRO A 140 16.42 -7.65 -22.58
C PRO A 140 17.75 -8.05 -23.23
N ASP A 141 18.86 -7.71 -22.61
CA ASP A 141 20.20 -8.01 -23.11
C ASP A 141 20.87 -9.24 -22.48
N ASP A 142 20.16 -9.96 -21.59
CA ASP A 142 20.69 -11.19 -20.99
C ASP A 142 20.75 -12.31 -22.05
N PRO A 143 21.96 -12.75 -22.47
CA PRO A 143 22.10 -13.75 -23.50
C PRO A 143 21.56 -15.12 -23.11
N ARG A 144 21.41 -15.39 -21.79
CA ARG A 144 20.87 -16.65 -21.27
C ARG A 144 19.40 -16.82 -21.59
N TYR A 145 18.64 -15.72 -21.58
CA TYR A 145 17.17 -15.75 -21.67
C TYR A 145 16.61 -14.99 -22.88
N LYS A 146 17.44 -14.27 -23.63
CA LYS A 146 17.01 -13.47 -24.79
C LYS A 146 16.15 -14.25 -25.80
N HIS A 147 16.45 -15.53 -25.98
CA HIS A 147 15.70 -16.41 -26.90
C HIS A 147 14.32 -16.83 -26.36
N MET A 148 14.07 -16.65 -25.08
CA MET A 148 12.80 -16.99 -24.41
C MET A 148 11.83 -15.82 -24.34
N ILE A 149 12.29 -14.59 -24.57
CA ILE A 149 11.45 -13.39 -24.53
C ILE A 149 10.29 -13.51 -25.52
N GLY A 150 9.06 -13.26 -25.05
CA GLY A 150 7.85 -13.38 -25.87
C GLY A 150 7.30 -14.80 -25.98
N THR A 151 7.95 -15.80 -25.37
CA THR A 151 7.41 -17.15 -25.23
C THR A 151 6.63 -17.29 -23.91
N GLU A 152 6.02 -18.44 -23.70
CA GLU A 152 5.30 -18.75 -22.47
C GLU A 152 5.98 -19.90 -21.70
N VAL A 153 5.85 -19.89 -20.40
CA VAL A 153 6.36 -20.95 -19.51
C VAL A 153 5.25 -21.43 -18.58
N LEU A 154 5.28 -22.72 -18.26
CA LEU A 154 4.30 -23.32 -17.36
C LEU A 154 4.59 -22.95 -15.90
N LEU A 155 3.67 -22.26 -15.25
CA LEU A 155 3.69 -21.99 -13.81
C LEU A 155 3.42 -23.28 -13.06
N PRO A 156 4.37 -23.78 -12.22
CA PRO A 156 4.21 -25.02 -11.49
C PRO A 156 3.04 -24.93 -10.49
N LEU A 157 2.48 -26.08 -10.13
CA LEU A 157 1.34 -26.26 -9.23
C LEU A 157 0.00 -25.72 -9.75
N VAL A 158 -0.01 -24.57 -10.44
CA VAL A 158 -1.22 -23.94 -10.97
C VAL A 158 -1.58 -24.43 -12.37
N ASN A 159 -0.60 -25.00 -13.08
CA ASN A 159 -0.73 -25.44 -14.47
C ASN A 159 -1.25 -24.35 -15.43
N ARG A 160 -0.77 -23.13 -15.25
CA ARG A 160 -1.11 -21.97 -16.07
C ARG A 160 0.12 -21.55 -16.89
N MET A 161 -0.07 -21.26 -18.18
CA MET A 161 0.96 -20.64 -19.00
C MET A 161 1.04 -19.15 -18.66
N ILE A 162 2.27 -18.65 -18.45
CA ILE A 162 2.55 -17.24 -18.21
C ILE A 162 3.65 -16.76 -19.16
N PRO A 163 3.60 -15.51 -19.65
CA PRO A 163 4.59 -14.99 -20.58
C PRO A 163 5.94 -14.75 -19.92
N ILE A 164 7.00 -14.84 -20.74
CA ILE A 164 8.33 -14.35 -20.40
C ILE A 164 8.49 -12.98 -21.06
N ILE A 165 8.64 -11.94 -20.25
CA ILE A 165 8.73 -10.55 -20.67
C ILE A 165 10.15 -10.00 -20.50
N ALA A 166 10.47 -8.93 -21.24
CA ALA A 166 11.72 -8.20 -21.08
C ALA A 166 11.49 -6.93 -20.28
N ASP A 167 12.32 -6.68 -19.26
CA ASP A 167 12.28 -5.46 -18.48
C ASP A 167 13.69 -5.04 -18.03
N GLU A 168 14.01 -3.75 -18.19
CA GLU A 168 15.31 -3.17 -17.82
C GLU A 168 15.52 -3.09 -16.28
N LEU A 169 14.46 -3.21 -15.49
CA LEU A 169 14.55 -3.25 -14.02
C LEU A 169 15.14 -4.56 -13.49
N VAL A 170 15.21 -5.60 -14.34
CA VAL A 170 15.79 -6.88 -13.94
C VAL A 170 17.31 -6.80 -13.94
N ASP A 171 17.93 -7.05 -12.78
CA ASP A 171 19.38 -7.18 -12.68
C ASP A 171 19.79 -8.60 -13.10
N PRO A 172 20.53 -8.79 -14.21
CA PRO A 172 20.95 -10.10 -14.68
C PRO A 172 21.97 -10.79 -13.73
N ASP A 173 22.64 -10.03 -12.89
CA ASP A 173 23.64 -10.56 -11.96
C ASP A 173 23.04 -10.93 -10.60
N PHE A 174 21.80 -10.57 -10.35
CA PHE A 174 21.09 -10.89 -9.11
C PHE A 174 20.33 -12.21 -9.21
N GLY A 175 20.58 -13.12 -8.28
CA GLY A 175 19.93 -14.43 -8.22
C GLY A 175 20.18 -15.28 -9.45
N THR A 176 19.13 -15.58 -10.20
CA THR A 176 19.21 -16.31 -11.48
C THR A 176 19.20 -15.37 -12.72
N GLY A 177 18.98 -14.07 -12.52
CA GLY A 177 18.73 -13.12 -13.60
C GLY A 177 17.32 -13.24 -14.19
N ALA A 178 16.48 -14.08 -13.62
CA ALA A 178 15.06 -14.21 -13.96
C ALA A 178 14.20 -13.99 -12.72
N VAL A 179 13.23 -13.10 -12.82
CA VAL A 179 12.38 -12.65 -11.72
C VAL A 179 10.92 -13.02 -12.01
N LYS A 180 10.25 -13.59 -11.02
CA LYS A 180 8.80 -13.79 -11.10
C LYS A 180 8.09 -12.46 -10.91
N VAL A 181 7.04 -12.22 -11.67
CA VAL A 181 6.25 -10.98 -11.61
C VAL A 181 4.92 -11.28 -10.94
N THR A 182 4.75 -10.75 -9.72
CA THR A 182 3.52 -10.87 -8.92
C THR A 182 2.95 -9.50 -8.63
N ALA A 183 2.32 -8.89 -9.63
CA ALA A 183 1.86 -7.50 -9.64
C ALA A 183 1.02 -7.09 -8.41
N ALA A 184 0.31 -8.03 -7.78
CA ALA A 184 -0.51 -7.75 -6.60
C ALA A 184 0.28 -7.70 -5.27
N HIS A 185 1.57 -8.04 -5.26
CA HIS A 185 2.35 -8.19 -4.03
C HIS A 185 3.65 -7.37 -3.98
N ASP A 186 4.06 -6.79 -5.11
CA ASP A 186 5.29 -6.00 -5.18
C ASP A 186 5.08 -4.77 -6.09
N PRO A 187 5.46 -3.56 -5.65
CA PRO A 187 5.33 -2.35 -6.46
C PRO A 187 6.14 -2.38 -7.76
N ASN A 188 7.34 -2.97 -7.75
CA ASN A 188 8.14 -3.09 -8.97
C ASN A 188 7.49 -4.08 -9.94
N ASP A 189 6.98 -5.20 -9.44
CA ASP A 189 6.26 -6.18 -10.24
C ASP A 189 4.97 -5.58 -10.84
N PHE A 190 4.34 -4.65 -10.12
CA PHE A 190 3.16 -3.92 -10.62
C PHE A 190 3.51 -2.99 -11.79
N GLU A 191 4.66 -2.33 -11.75
CA GLU A 191 5.11 -1.46 -12.86
C GLU A 191 5.56 -2.29 -14.09
N MET A 192 6.04 -3.53 -13.89
CA MET A 192 6.40 -4.45 -14.97
C MET A 192 5.18 -5.09 -15.67
N ALA A 193 4.02 -5.16 -15.02
CA ALA A 193 2.83 -5.87 -15.47
C ALA A 193 1.86 -4.97 -16.22
#